data_b9c5bf09e547be9985d17376d2cdb3b0
#
_entry.id   b9c5bf09e547be9985d17376d2cdb3b0
#
_cell.length_a   1.000
_cell.length_b   1.000
_cell.length_c   1.000
_cell.angle_alpha   90.00
_cell.angle_beta   90.00
_cell.angle_gamma   90.00
#
_symmetry.space_group_name_H-M   'P 1'
#
loop_
_entity.id
_entity.type
_entity.pdbx_description
1 polymer ?
#
loop_
_entity_poly.entity_id
_entity_poly.type
_entity_poly.pdbx_seq_one_letter_code
_entity_poly.pdbx_strand_id
1 'polypeptide(L)'
;TKAEVENALIGNYNILNFYGYAADKLNPSESEILLAGEDKITLEEIATKPLNRYNLFTLSACEIEPSKKNITTEYTGLASGLLSQGVSNVVNSLWRVESTANALVMIEFYRRLQSGKTPIIALTEAVEWLRELTAGELTNWYESLLNQLPPEGLRMKAQLATQLYRTSQMEADLKLYNHPYYWAAFVIAGVDS
;
A
#
# COMPACT_ATOMS: atom_id res chain seq x y z
N THR A 1 9.39 -15.48 -3.90
CA THR A 1 10.47 -16.12 -3.09
C THR A 1 11.39 -15.07 -2.49
N LYS A 2 12.12 -15.43 -1.42
CA LYS A 2 13.10 -14.54 -0.79
C LYS A 2 14.16 -14.04 -1.77
N ALA A 3 14.67 -14.91 -2.62
CA ALA A 3 15.67 -14.56 -3.62
C ALA A 3 15.20 -13.49 -4.62
N GLU A 4 13.94 -13.53 -5.03
CA GLU A 4 13.36 -12.51 -5.93
C GLU A 4 13.25 -11.15 -5.23
N VAL A 5 12.86 -11.12 -3.95
CA VAL A 5 12.82 -9.88 -3.16
C VAL A 5 14.22 -9.32 -2.96
N GLU A 6 15.19 -10.16 -2.59
CA GLU A 6 16.58 -9.75 -2.45
C GLU A 6 17.15 -9.18 -3.77
N ASN A 7 16.86 -9.81 -4.90
CA ASN A 7 17.24 -9.31 -6.23
C ASN A 7 16.56 -7.97 -6.56
N ALA A 8 15.29 -7.80 -6.19
CA ALA A 8 14.60 -6.53 -6.35
C ALA A 8 15.24 -5.43 -5.50
N LEU A 9 15.59 -5.73 -4.23
CA LEU A 9 16.21 -4.78 -3.31
C LEU A 9 17.58 -4.28 -3.81
N ILE A 10 18.36 -5.09 -4.53
CA ILE A 10 19.63 -4.69 -5.13
C ILE A 10 19.51 -4.23 -6.59
N GLY A 11 18.34 -4.36 -7.20
CA GLY A 11 18.04 -3.96 -8.57
C GLY A 11 18.17 -2.44 -8.78
N ASN A 12 18.13 -2.00 -10.02
CA ASN A 12 18.21 -0.57 -10.37
C ASN A 12 16.82 0.07 -10.42
N TYR A 13 16.12 0.04 -9.25
CA TYR A 13 14.81 0.63 -9.09
C TYR A 13 14.88 1.79 -8.08
N ASN A 14 14.01 2.78 -8.24
CA ASN A 14 13.88 3.92 -7.32
C ASN A 14 12.56 3.90 -6.52
N ILE A 15 11.65 3.00 -6.87
CA ILE A 15 10.38 2.76 -6.15
C ILE A 15 10.26 1.27 -5.88
N LEU A 16 9.92 0.91 -4.65
CA LEU A 16 9.55 -0.45 -4.28
C LEU A 16 8.17 -0.44 -3.62
N ASN A 17 7.28 -1.27 -4.16
CA ASN A 17 5.97 -1.51 -3.56
C ASN A 17 5.89 -2.94 -3.06
N PHE A 18 5.65 -3.10 -1.76
CA PHE A 18 5.35 -4.38 -1.15
C PHE A 18 3.87 -4.44 -0.78
N TYR A 19 3.17 -5.43 -1.34
CA TYR A 19 1.81 -5.76 -0.98
C TYR A 19 1.77 -7.19 -0.41
N GLY A 20 1.41 -7.31 0.88
CA GLY A 20 1.42 -8.62 1.52
C GLY A 20 1.21 -8.55 3.03
N TYR A 21 1.98 -9.32 3.75
CA TYR A 21 1.91 -9.40 5.20
C TYR A 21 3.24 -9.04 5.83
N ALA A 22 3.19 -8.33 6.95
CA ALA A 22 4.35 -8.03 7.78
C ALA A 22 4.03 -8.38 9.23
N ALA A 23 5.06 -8.67 10.00
CA ALA A 23 4.99 -8.89 11.43
C ALA A 23 5.99 -7.96 12.11
N ASP A 24 5.48 -6.98 12.85
CA ASP A 24 6.31 -6.15 13.71
C ASP A 24 6.72 -6.90 14.97
N LYS A 25 7.94 -6.68 15.41
CA LYS A 25 8.52 -7.27 16.62
C LYS A 25 8.90 -6.16 17.61
N LEU A 26 9.02 -6.54 18.90
CA LEU A 26 9.47 -5.61 19.94
C LEU A 26 10.85 -5.01 19.63
N ASN A 27 11.72 -5.81 19.02
CA ASN A 27 12.96 -5.32 18.42
C ASN A 27 12.72 -5.04 16.95
N PRO A 28 12.75 -3.77 16.50
CA PRO A 28 12.48 -3.42 15.09
C PRO A 28 13.33 -4.18 14.07
N SER A 29 14.59 -4.52 14.40
CA SER A 29 15.46 -5.27 13.50
C SER A 29 14.95 -6.68 13.17
N GLU A 30 14.14 -7.25 14.08
CA GLU A 30 13.53 -8.57 13.93
C GLU A 30 12.17 -8.52 13.23
N SER A 31 11.63 -7.33 12.95
CA SER A 31 10.40 -7.18 12.18
C SER A 31 10.55 -7.84 10.81
N GLU A 32 9.51 -8.52 10.37
CA GLU A 32 9.56 -9.44 9.23
C GLU A 32 8.54 -9.05 8.15
N ILE A 33 8.95 -9.15 6.91
CA ILE A 33 8.05 -9.20 5.76
C ILE A 33 7.85 -10.67 5.38
N LEU A 34 6.60 -11.12 5.36
CA LEU A 34 6.27 -12.50 5.03
C LEU A 34 6.13 -12.67 3.54
N LEU A 35 6.76 -13.70 3.02
CA LEU A 35 6.83 -13.99 1.59
C LEU A 35 6.04 -15.26 1.25
N ALA A 36 6.05 -15.66 -0.02
CA ALA A 36 5.36 -16.87 -0.43
C ALA A 36 5.94 -18.13 0.22
N GLY A 37 5.07 -19.05 0.59
CA GLY A 37 5.45 -20.27 1.33
C GLY A 37 5.73 -19.95 2.79
N GLU A 38 6.87 -20.39 3.30
CA GLU A 38 7.36 -20.13 4.66
C GLU A 38 8.52 -19.12 4.69
N ASP A 39 8.84 -18.54 3.52
CA ASP A 39 9.91 -17.57 3.37
C ASP A 39 9.56 -16.26 4.10
N LYS A 40 10.59 -15.62 4.65
CA LYS A 40 10.50 -14.29 5.24
C LYS A 40 11.81 -13.54 5.06
N ILE A 41 11.75 -12.22 5.16
CA ILE A 41 12.91 -11.34 5.19
C ILE A 41 12.78 -10.36 6.34
N THR A 42 13.80 -10.27 7.18
CA THR A 42 13.83 -9.37 8.33
C THR A 42 14.29 -7.97 7.92
N LEU A 43 13.96 -6.97 8.76
CA LEU A 43 14.48 -5.62 8.56
C LEU A 43 16.00 -5.59 8.64
N GLU A 44 16.62 -6.41 9.51
CA GLU A 44 18.08 -6.55 9.58
C GLU A 44 18.67 -7.03 8.25
N GLU A 45 18.07 -8.04 7.62
CA GLU A 45 18.50 -8.51 6.30
C GLU A 45 18.29 -7.47 5.21
N ILE A 46 17.17 -6.73 5.24
CA ILE A 46 16.91 -5.62 4.33
C ILE A 46 17.96 -4.51 4.51
N ALA A 47 18.31 -4.19 5.76
CA ALA A 47 19.29 -3.17 6.10
C ALA A 47 20.72 -3.47 5.61
N THR A 48 21.02 -4.72 5.24
CA THR A 48 22.30 -5.05 4.59
C THR A 48 22.37 -4.61 3.13
N LYS A 49 21.26 -4.17 2.53
CA LYS A 49 21.17 -3.81 1.12
C LYS A 49 21.32 -2.29 0.92
N PRO A 50 21.79 -1.83 -0.26
CA PRO A 50 21.95 -0.40 -0.54
C PRO A 50 20.60 0.27 -0.84
N LEU A 51 19.87 0.71 0.17
CA LEU A 51 18.52 1.28 0.04
C LEU A 51 18.49 2.78 -0.31
N ASN A 52 19.62 3.48 -0.25
CA ASN A 52 19.73 4.92 -0.51
C ASN A 52 19.35 5.36 -1.94
N ARG A 53 19.10 4.40 -2.83
CA ARG A 53 18.59 4.66 -4.19
C ARG A 53 17.06 4.76 -4.26
N TYR A 54 16.37 4.24 -3.23
CA TYR A 54 14.92 4.25 -3.24
C TYR A 54 14.36 5.60 -2.79
N ASN A 55 13.70 6.28 -3.72
CA ASN A 55 12.98 7.51 -3.41
C ASN A 55 11.68 7.22 -2.67
N LEU A 56 11.10 6.02 -2.90
CA LEU A 56 9.83 5.63 -2.30
C LEU A 56 9.80 4.13 -2.01
N PHE A 57 9.41 3.79 -0.79
CA PHE A 57 9.06 2.44 -0.39
C PHE A 57 7.62 2.43 0.13
N THR A 58 6.72 1.65 -0.47
CA THR A 58 5.34 1.51 0.00
C THR A 58 5.13 0.14 0.63
N LEU A 59 4.66 0.14 1.86
CA LEU A 59 4.34 -1.03 2.65
C LEU A 59 2.82 -1.15 2.79
N SER A 60 2.16 -1.77 1.81
CA SER A 60 0.75 -2.14 1.89
C SER A 60 0.62 -3.50 2.59
N ALA A 61 1.15 -3.57 3.82
CA ALA A 61 1.18 -4.80 4.58
C ALA A 61 0.03 -4.86 5.58
N CYS A 62 -0.65 -6.01 5.63
CA CYS A 62 -1.57 -6.33 6.72
C CYS A 62 -0.76 -7.05 7.81
N GLU A 63 -0.79 -6.54 9.04
CA GLU A 63 -0.22 -7.24 10.19
C GLU A 63 -0.99 -8.54 10.46
N ILE A 64 -0.26 -9.65 10.71
CA ILE A 64 -0.89 -10.96 10.97
C ILE A 64 -1.32 -11.11 12.43
N GLU A 65 -0.57 -10.52 13.35
CA GLU A 65 -0.89 -10.53 14.77
C GLU A 65 -0.76 -9.11 15.34
N PRO A 66 -1.87 -8.47 15.73
CA PRO A 66 -1.77 -7.30 16.57
C PRO A 66 -1.20 -7.77 17.91
N SER A 67 0.06 -7.46 18.18
CA SER A 67 0.60 -7.68 19.52
C SER A 67 -0.27 -6.89 20.49
N LYS A 68 -0.72 -7.52 21.57
CA LYS A 68 -1.68 -6.96 22.54
C LYS A 68 -1.15 -5.73 23.32
N LYS A 69 -0.06 -5.12 22.88
CA LYS A 69 0.62 -4.01 23.59
C LYS A 69 0.93 -2.86 22.64
N ASN A 70 0.20 -1.76 22.85
CA ASN A 70 0.48 -0.40 22.35
C ASN A 70 0.48 -0.17 20.84
N ILE A 71 -0.70 0.19 20.33
CA ILE A 71 -1.02 0.56 18.93
C ILE A 71 -0.12 1.66 18.32
N THR A 72 0.64 2.40 19.11
CA THR A 72 1.35 3.61 18.64
C THR A 72 2.84 3.46 18.40
N THR A 73 3.48 2.38 18.87
CA THR A 73 4.95 2.22 18.75
C THR A 73 5.39 1.22 17.68
N GLU A 74 4.51 0.39 17.19
CA GLU A 74 4.87 -0.81 16.42
C GLU A 74 4.95 -0.56 14.90
N TYR A 75 4.06 0.26 14.35
CA TYR A 75 4.07 0.61 12.91
C TYR A 75 5.23 1.53 12.50
N THR A 76 5.91 2.13 13.45
CA THR A 76 7.05 3.01 13.18
C THR A 76 8.37 2.28 13.02
N GLY A 77 8.48 1.04 13.52
CA GLY A 77 9.73 0.28 13.51
C GLY A 77 10.24 -0.04 12.11
N LEU A 78 9.38 -0.63 11.27
CA LEU A 78 9.76 -0.99 9.90
C LEU A 78 10.01 0.26 9.04
N ALA A 79 9.12 1.27 9.13
CA ALA A 79 9.28 2.52 8.38
C ALA A 79 10.54 3.29 8.79
N SER A 80 10.79 3.46 10.10
CA SER A 80 11.99 4.14 10.60
C SER A 80 13.27 3.36 10.27
N GLY A 81 13.22 2.02 10.28
CA GLY A 81 14.33 1.19 9.85
C GLY A 81 14.69 1.43 8.37
N LEU A 82 13.70 1.47 7.47
CA LEU A 82 13.92 1.75 6.05
C LEU A 82 14.47 3.15 5.82
N LEU A 83 13.93 4.16 6.52
CA LEU A 83 14.42 5.54 6.45
C LEU A 83 15.87 5.64 6.93
N SER A 84 16.24 4.96 8.03
CA SER A 84 17.62 4.95 8.53
C SER A 84 18.62 4.32 7.55
N GLN A 85 18.16 3.48 6.65
CA GLN A 85 18.94 2.88 5.57
C GLN A 85 18.97 3.74 4.29
N GLY A 86 18.42 4.94 4.33
CA GLY A 86 18.53 5.93 3.25
C GLY A 86 17.38 5.95 2.24
N VAL A 87 16.28 5.22 2.50
CA VAL A 87 15.03 5.39 1.72
C VAL A 87 14.50 6.81 1.95
N SER A 88 14.19 7.56 0.89
CA SER A 88 13.77 8.95 1.03
C SER A 88 12.37 9.08 1.61
N ASN A 89 11.43 8.23 1.18
CA ASN A 89 10.04 8.26 1.64
C ASN A 89 9.51 6.85 1.86
N VAL A 90 8.79 6.64 2.96
CA VAL A 90 8.10 5.38 3.27
C VAL A 90 6.63 5.67 3.47
N VAL A 91 5.77 5.00 2.70
CA VAL A 91 4.32 4.99 2.88
C VAL A 91 3.92 3.68 3.54
N ASN A 92 3.16 3.74 4.62
CA ASN A 92 2.61 2.58 5.30
C ASN A 92 1.22 2.87 5.89
N SER A 93 0.58 1.86 6.46
CA SER A 93 -0.68 2.02 7.19
C SER A 93 -0.48 1.76 8.67
N LEU A 94 -1.17 2.53 9.53
CA LEU A 94 -1.11 2.44 10.99
C LEU A 94 -1.96 1.28 11.55
N TRP A 95 -2.87 0.76 10.77
CA TRP A 95 -3.69 -0.40 11.10
C TRP A 95 -4.11 -1.13 9.82
N ARG A 96 -4.68 -2.33 9.99
CA ARG A 96 -5.19 -3.13 8.89
C ARG A 96 -6.39 -2.44 8.24
N VAL A 97 -6.20 -1.96 7.02
CA VAL A 97 -7.26 -1.41 6.18
C VAL A 97 -7.92 -2.53 5.37
N GLU A 98 -9.20 -2.38 5.07
CA GLU A 98 -9.92 -3.28 4.16
C GLU A 98 -9.24 -3.30 2.78
N SER A 99 -9.11 -4.50 2.20
CA SER A 99 -8.25 -4.73 1.02
C SER A 99 -8.65 -3.90 -0.20
N THR A 100 -9.95 -3.66 -0.42
CA THR A 100 -10.42 -2.84 -1.55
C THR A 100 -10.07 -1.37 -1.34
N ALA A 101 -10.30 -0.84 -0.13
CA ALA A 101 -9.94 0.54 0.21
C ALA A 101 -8.43 0.77 0.06
N ASN A 102 -7.61 -0.17 0.56
CA ASN A 102 -6.15 -0.10 0.40
C ASN A 102 -5.74 -0.11 -1.08
N ALA A 103 -6.32 -1.01 -1.89
CA ALA A 103 -6.01 -1.07 -3.32
C ALA A 103 -6.40 0.23 -4.04
N LEU A 104 -7.57 0.80 -3.74
CA LEU A 104 -8.04 2.05 -4.32
C LEU A 104 -7.09 3.23 -4.00
N VAL A 105 -6.70 3.38 -2.72
CA VAL A 105 -5.75 4.43 -2.31
C VAL A 105 -4.42 4.24 -3.04
N MET A 106 -3.86 3.03 -3.09
CA MET A 106 -2.57 2.79 -3.73
C MET A 106 -2.61 3.04 -5.24
N ILE A 107 -3.67 2.62 -5.94
CA ILE A 107 -3.83 2.90 -7.37
C ILE A 107 -3.89 4.41 -7.61
N GLU A 108 -4.71 5.12 -6.85
CA GLU A 108 -4.85 6.58 -7.00
C GLU A 108 -3.56 7.30 -6.61
N PHE A 109 -2.88 6.88 -5.57
CA PHE A 109 -1.57 7.40 -5.15
C PHE A 109 -0.54 7.31 -6.28
N TYR A 110 -0.36 6.11 -6.87
CA TYR A 110 0.58 5.93 -7.97
C TYR A 110 0.18 6.69 -9.23
N ARG A 111 -1.11 6.81 -9.53
CA ARG A 111 -1.61 7.63 -10.65
C ARG A 111 -1.22 9.11 -10.47
N ARG A 112 -1.31 9.62 -9.25
CA ARG A 112 -0.92 11.00 -8.93
C ARG A 112 0.59 11.20 -8.98
N LEU A 113 1.38 10.24 -8.52
CA LEU A 113 2.84 10.25 -8.69
C LEU A 113 3.23 10.31 -10.16
N GLN A 114 2.59 9.51 -11.02
CA GLN A 114 2.82 9.53 -12.46
C GLN A 114 2.45 10.88 -13.10
N SER A 115 1.52 11.62 -12.51
CA SER A 115 1.18 12.99 -12.95
C SER A 115 2.16 14.06 -12.46
N GLY A 116 3.23 13.69 -11.78
CA GLY A 116 4.29 14.59 -11.30
C GLY A 116 4.06 15.20 -9.93
N LYS A 117 3.10 14.67 -9.13
CA LYS A 117 2.92 15.10 -7.74
C LYS A 117 4.02 14.53 -6.85
N THR A 118 4.40 15.26 -5.81
CA THR A 118 5.29 14.72 -4.77
C THR A 118 4.59 13.60 -3.99
N PRO A 119 5.32 12.68 -3.35
CA PRO A 119 4.71 11.57 -2.61
C PRO A 119 3.72 12.02 -1.53
N ILE A 120 4.01 13.13 -0.82
CA ILE A 120 3.15 13.68 0.22
C ILE A 120 1.83 14.17 -0.39
N ILE A 121 1.89 14.99 -1.44
CA ILE A 121 0.71 15.51 -2.13
C ILE A 121 -0.09 14.36 -2.73
N ALA A 122 0.58 13.40 -3.38
CA ALA A 122 -0.07 12.26 -4.02
C ALA A 122 -0.86 11.41 -3.01
N LEU A 123 -0.28 11.15 -1.82
CA LEU A 123 -0.96 10.38 -0.77
C LEU A 123 -2.13 11.17 -0.17
N THR A 124 -1.93 12.45 0.15
CA THR A 124 -2.98 13.30 0.71
C THR A 124 -4.20 13.33 -0.21
N GLU A 125 -3.96 13.64 -1.49
CA GLU A 125 -5.05 13.70 -2.47
C GLU A 125 -5.70 12.34 -2.74
N ALA A 126 -4.95 11.22 -2.69
CA ALA A 126 -5.51 9.88 -2.85
C ALA A 126 -6.42 9.48 -1.68
N VAL A 127 -6.03 9.83 -0.47
CA VAL A 127 -6.82 9.60 0.74
C VAL A 127 -8.09 10.47 0.75
N GLU A 128 -7.98 11.74 0.38
CA GLU A 128 -9.14 12.63 0.24
C GLU A 128 -10.11 12.14 -0.83
N TRP A 129 -9.59 11.70 -1.97
CA TRP A 129 -10.40 11.10 -3.03
C TRP A 129 -11.16 9.88 -2.51
N LEU A 130 -10.51 8.95 -1.80
CA LEU A 130 -11.19 7.77 -1.25
C LEU A 130 -12.32 8.16 -0.28
N ARG A 131 -12.06 9.13 0.61
CA ARG A 131 -13.04 9.61 1.59
C ARG A 131 -14.31 10.15 0.94
N GLU A 132 -14.15 10.88 -0.16
CA GLU A 132 -15.25 11.53 -0.88
C GLU A 132 -15.91 10.63 -1.93
N LEU A 133 -15.27 9.51 -2.30
CA LEU A 133 -15.67 8.62 -3.38
C LEU A 133 -17.08 8.07 -3.18
N THR A 134 -17.96 8.35 -4.12
CA THR A 134 -19.35 7.85 -4.14
C THR A 134 -19.45 6.50 -4.85
N ALA A 135 -20.54 5.77 -4.60
CA ALA A 135 -20.81 4.50 -5.28
C ALA A 135 -20.96 4.66 -6.79
N GLY A 136 -21.56 5.78 -7.24
CA GLY A 136 -21.70 6.09 -8.65
C GLY A 136 -20.36 6.35 -9.33
N GLU A 137 -19.48 7.15 -8.71
CA GLU A 137 -18.12 7.40 -9.21
C GLU A 137 -17.28 6.12 -9.24
N LEU A 138 -17.38 5.29 -8.21
CA LEU A 138 -16.68 4.01 -8.15
C LEU A 138 -17.20 3.02 -9.22
N THR A 139 -18.49 3.02 -9.49
CA THR A 139 -19.09 2.24 -10.57
C THR A 139 -18.50 2.62 -11.92
N ASN A 140 -18.45 3.92 -12.24
CA ASN A 140 -17.84 4.43 -13.46
C ASN A 140 -16.34 4.12 -13.55
N TRP A 141 -15.66 4.17 -12.42
CA TRP A 141 -14.24 3.83 -12.32
C TRP A 141 -13.98 2.35 -12.63
N TYR A 142 -14.77 1.42 -12.06
CA TYR A 142 -14.67 0.00 -12.38
C TYR A 142 -14.99 -0.29 -13.84
N GLU A 143 -15.99 0.35 -14.41
CA GLU A 143 -16.33 0.22 -15.83
C GLU A 143 -15.16 0.66 -16.73
N SER A 144 -14.56 1.80 -16.42
CA SER A 144 -13.38 2.31 -17.13
C SER A 144 -12.21 1.33 -17.08
N LEU A 145 -11.93 0.75 -15.91
CA LEU A 145 -10.86 -0.25 -15.76
C LEU A 145 -11.14 -1.52 -16.56
N LEU A 146 -12.38 -2.02 -16.53
CA LEU A 146 -12.77 -3.21 -17.29
C LEU A 146 -12.53 -3.04 -18.78
N ASN A 147 -12.82 -1.85 -19.30
CA ASN A 147 -12.62 -1.52 -20.71
C ASN A 147 -11.14 -1.41 -21.11
N GLN A 148 -10.25 -1.15 -20.16
CA GLN A 148 -8.79 -1.05 -20.39
C GLN A 148 -8.04 -2.36 -20.24
N LEU A 149 -8.64 -3.38 -19.60
CA LEU A 149 -7.98 -4.64 -19.36
C LEU A 149 -7.80 -5.47 -20.64
N PRO A 150 -6.61 -6.07 -20.82
CA PRO A 150 -6.34 -6.94 -21.95
C PRO A 150 -7.23 -8.20 -21.89
N PRO A 151 -7.48 -8.85 -23.04
CA PRO A 151 -8.35 -10.04 -23.13
C PRO A 151 -7.96 -11.17 -22.16
N GLU A 152 -6.68 -11.35 -21.91
CA GLU A 152 -6.12 -12.44 -21.11
C GLU A 152 -6.38 -12.30 -19.61
N GLY A 153 -6.77 -11.13 -19.14
CA GLY A 153 -7.00 -10.80 -17.73
C GLY A 153 -8.31 -11.37 -17.15
N LEU A 154 -8.75 -12.57 -17.51
CA LEU A 154 -10.08 -13.11 -17.16
C LEU A 154 -10.38 -13.08 -15.66
N ARG A 155 -9.44 -13.47 -14.82
CA ARG A 155 -9.64 -13.46 -13.34
C ARG A 155 -9.86 -12.06 -12.82
N MET A 156 -9.05 -11.11 -13.25
CA MET A 156 -9.17 -9.69 -12.85
C MET A 156 -10.47 -9.08 -13.38
N LYS A 157 -10.83 -9.37 -14.63
CA LYS A 157 -12.13 -8.96 -15.21
C LYS A 157 -13.31 -9.47 -14.40
N ALA A 158 -13.31 -10.73 -13.99
CA ALA A 158 -14.38 -11.30 -13.17
C ALA A 158 -14.48 -10.62 -11.81
N GLN A 159 -13.34 -10.32 -11.16
CA GLN A 159 -13.31 -9.59 -9.90
C GLN A 159 -13.83 -8.16 -10.04
N LEU A 160 -13.38 -7.42 -11.05
CA LEU A 160 -13.86 -6.05 -11.30
C LEU A 160 -15.33 -6.02 -11.70
N ALA A 161 -15.81 -6.97 -12.52
CA ALA A 161 -17.22 -7.08 -12.89
C ALA A 161 -18.10 -7.33 -11.65
N THR A 162 -17.62 -8.13 -10.70
CA THR A 162 -18.32 -8.34 -9.43
C THR A 162 -18.41 -7.05 -8.62
N GLN A 163 -17.36 -6.27 -8.53
CA GLN A 163 -17.36 -4.98 -7.82
C GLN A 163 -18.25 -3.95 -8.55
N LEU A 164 -18.15 -3.87 -9.87
CA LEU A 164 -19.02 -3.04 -10.70
C LEU A 164 -20.49 -3.36 -10.44
N TYR A 165 -20.87 -4.63 -10.48
CA TYR A 165 -22.25 -5.03 -10.19
C TYR A 165 -22.69 -4.62 -8.79
N ARG A 166 -21.85 -4.85 -7.77
CA ARG A 166 -22.16 -4.46 -6.38
C ARG A 166 -22.39 -2.97 -6.22
N THR A 167 -21.51 -2.14 -6.77
CA THR A 167 -21.61 -0.68 -6.65
C THR A 167 -22.79 -0.12 -7.46
N SER A 168 -23.11 -0.71 -8.62
CA SER A 168 -24.25 -0.30 -9.44
C SER A 168 -25.62 -0.55 -8.79
N GLN A 169 -25.70 -1.40 -7.75
CA GLN A 169 -26.92 -1.66 -6.98
C GLN A 169 -27.08 -0.74 -5.77
N MET A 170 -26.14 0.18 -5.53
CA MET A 170 -26.15 1.11 -4.41
C MET A 170 -26.70 2.47 -4.83
N GLU A 171 -27.13 3.29 -3.86
CA GLU A 171 -27.45 4.70 -4.12
C GLU A 171 -26.20 5.42 -4.62
N ALA A 172 -26.33 6.14 -5.73
CA ALA A 172 -25.18 6.69 -6.46
C ALA A 172 -24.36 7.69 -5.64
N ASP A 173 -24.97 8.41 -4.73
CA ASP A 173 -24.37 9.41 -3.83
C ASP A 173 -23.83 8.82 -2.51
N LEU A 174 -24.02 7.52 -2.28
CA LEU A 174 -23.53 6.85 -1.08
C LEU A 174 -21.99 6.85 -1.06
N LYS A 175 -21.39 7.47 -0.04
CA LYS A 175 -19.95 7.46 0.21
C LYS A 175 -19.55 6.21 0.99
N LEU A 176 -18.99 5.23 0.29
CA LEU A 176 -18.67 3.90 0.84
C LEU A 176 -17.51 3.93 1.85
N TYR A 177 -16.58 4.85 1.70
CA TYR A 177 -15.32 4.91 2.43
C TYR A 177 -15.17 6.18 3.28
N ASN A 178 -16.27 6.88 3.62
CA ASN A 178 -16.23 8.13 4.40
C ASN A 178 -15.79 7.93 5.86
N HIS A 179 -15.92 6.70 6.41
CA HIS A 179 -15.50 6.41 7.78
C HIS A 179 -13.97 6.42 7.89
N PRO A 180 -13.37 7.09 8.91
CA PRO A 180 -11.92 7.21 9.08
C PRO A 180 -11.14 5.90 9.07
N TYR A 181 -11.76 4.78 9.45
CA TYR A 181 -11.16 3.46 9.38
C TYR A 181 -10.54 3.13 8.01
N TYR A 182 -11.16 3.61 6.92
CA TYR A 182 -10.73 3.29 5.56
C TYR A 182 -9.60 4.16 5.03
N TRP A 183 -9.49 5.41 5.49
CA TRP A 183 -8.58 6.39 4.90
C TRP A 183 -7.56 6.99 5.88
N ALA A 184 -7.86 7.06 7.18
CA ALA A 184 -6.99 7.71 8.15
C ALA A 184 -5.80 6.85 8.61
N ALA A 185 -5.69 5.61 8.09
CA ALA A 185 -4.58 4.71 8.39
C ALA A 185 -3.29 5.08 7.68
N PHE A 186 -3.38 5.69 6.50
CA PHE A 186 -2.23 5.90 5.63
C PHE A 186 -1.36 7.05 6.11
N VAL A 187 -0.08 6.77 6.24
CA VAL A 187 0.94 7.74 6.64
C VAL A 187 2.12 7.68 5.68
N ILE A 188 2.79 8.82 5.56
CA ILE A 188 4.06 8.93 4.87
C ILE A 188 5.08 9.55 5.82
N ALA A 189 6.27 8.95 5.85
CA ALA A 189 7.41 9.48 6.57
C ALA A 189 8.59 9.63 5.61
N GLY A 190 9.36 10.68 5.73
CA GLY A 190 10.51 10.95 4.87
C GLY A 190 10.77 12.43 4.67
N VAL A 191 11.44 12.75 3.58
CA VAL A 191 11.83 14.11 3.21
C VAL A 191 10.99 14.58 2.01
N ASP A 192 10.58 15.84 2.05
CA ASP A 192 9.93 16.51 0.93
C ASP A 192 11.04 16.89 -0.08
N SER A 193 11.15 16.14 -1.17
CA SER A 193 12.16 16.37 -2.22
C SER A 193 11.49 16.51 -3.58
#